data_6866b7711677526e3aedd0d263bd8a00
#
_entry.id   6866b7711677526e3aedd0d263bd8a00
#
_cell.length_a   1.000
_cell.length_b   1.000
_cell.length_c   1.000
_cell.angle_alpha   90.00
_cell.angle_beta   90.00
_cell.angle_gamma   90.00
#
_symmetry.space_group_name_H-M   'P 1'
#
loop_
_entity.id
_entity.type
_entity.pdbx_description
1 polymer ?
#
loop_
_entity_poly.entity_id
_entity_poly.type
_entity_poly.pdbx_seq_one_letter_code
_entity_poly.pdbx_strand_id
1 'polypeptide(L)'
;MDGLKSVLLNSTPVLDSEGNTNIFGVTVVFRAGEQEQTPPEGFESSGSETVLGTEVKYDMPITRTITSANIDRLRFTFGVQALVETTSKGDRNPSEVRLLVQIQRNGGWVTEKDITIKGKTTSQYLASVVVDNLPPRPFNIRMRRMTPDSTTDQLQNKTLWSSYTEIIDVKQGYPNTALVGVQVDSEQFGSQQVSRNYHLRGRILQVPSNYNPQTRQYSGIWDGTLKPAYSASPSRNH
;
A
#
# COMPACT_ATOMS: atom_id res chain seq x y z
N MET A 1 -8.61 18.46 14.50
CA MET A 1 -7.35 18.98 13.90
C MET A 1 -7.71 19.62 12.55
N ASP A 2 -7.28 20.85 12.30
CA ASP A 2 -7.73 21.60 11.11
C ASP A 2 -6.87 21.34 9.85
N GLY A 3 -5.94 20.42 9.93
CA GLY A 3 -5.22 19.93 8.75
C GLY A 3 -3.77 19.52 9.02
N LEU A 4 -3.28 18.74 8.08
CA LEU A 4 -1.87 18.40 7.93
C LEU A 4 -1.21 19.45 7.04
N LYS A 5 -0.17 20.10 7.54
CA LYS A 5 0.60 21.08 6.74
C LYS A 5 1.74 20.45 5.98
N SER A 6 2.48 19.55 6.63
CA SER A 6 3.58 18.83 6.01
C SER A 6 3.96 17.59 6.80
N VAL A 7 4.54 16.63 6.10
CA VAL A 7 5.21 15.45 6.64
C VAL A 7 6.67 15.50 6.20
N LEU A 8 7.58 15.32 7.12
CA LEU A 8 9.00 15.27 6.83
C LEU A 8 9.53 13.87 7.16
N LEU A 9 10.30 13.31 6.25
CA LEU A 9 11.06 12.07 6.47
C LEU A 9 12.54 12.41 6.42
N ASN A 10 13.28 12.06 7.47
CA ASN A 10 14.69 12.44 7.64
C ASN A 10 14.92 13.94 7.38
N SER A 11 14.03 14.78 7.92
CA SER A 11 14.02 16.24 7.77
C SER A 11 13.75 16.77 6.35
N THR A 12 13.44 15.91 5.40
CA THR A 12 13.05 16.30 4.04
C THR A 12 11.51 16.27 3.91
N PRO A 13 10.86 17.35 3.46
CA PRO A 13 9.42 17.34 3.20
C PRO A 13 9.05 16.30 2.15
N VAL A 14 8.00 15.52 2.38
CA VAL A 14 7.49 14.53 1.41
C VAL A 14 6.91 15.21 0.18
N LEU A 15 6.23 16.34 0.38
CA LEU A 15 5.68 17.15 -0.70
C LEU A 15 6.35 18.53 -0.71
N ASP A 16 6.52 19.10 -1.89
CA ASP A 16 6.95 20.48 -2.07
C ASP A 16 5.80 21.47 -1.84
N SER A 17 6.07 22.78 -2.00
CA SER A 17 5.06 23.83 -1.84
C SER A 17 3.96 23.81 -2.90
N GLU A 18 4.18 23.12 -4.02
CA GLU A 18 3.25 22.97 -5.14
C GLU A 18 2.45 21.65 -5.04
N GLY A 19 2.76 20.79 -4.06
CA GLY A 19 2.11 19.52 -3.84
C GLY A 19 2.73 18.35 -4.63
N ASN A 20 3.87 18.54 -5.28
CA ASN A 20 4.60 17.47 -5.96
C ASN A 20 5.41 16.65 -4.96
N THR A 21 5.64 15.38 -5.28
CA THR A 21 6.39 14.46 -4.43
C THR A 21 7.88 14.73 -4.49
N ASN A 22 8.49 15.07 -3.35
CA ASN A 22 9.95 15.20 -3.21
C ASN A 22 10.64 13.86 -2.97
N ILE A 23 9.91 12.87 -2.45
CA ILE A 23 10.44 11.56 -2.08
C ILE A 23 9.59 10.50 -2.75
N PHE A 24 10.19 9.70 -3.62
CA PHE A 24 9.50 8.59 -4.27
C PHE A 24 9.23 7.43 -3.31
N GLY A 25 8.19 6.63 -3.59
CA GLY A 25 7.84 5.47 -2.78
C GLY A 25 7.22 5.80 -1.42
N VAL A 26 6.69 7.01 -1.25
CA VAL A 26 5.99 7.44 -0.03
C VAL A 26 4.55 7.81 -0.33
N THR A 27 3.63 7.21 0.42
CA THR A 27 2.20 7.58 0.40
C THR A 27 1.81 8.13 1.75
N VAL A 28 1.14 9.29 1.75
CA VAL A 28 0.62 9.93 2.96
C VAL A 28 -0.90 10.01 2.88
N VAL A 29 -1.56 9.50 3.92
CA VAL A 29 -3.02 9.60 4.09
C VAL A 29 -3.32 10.38 5.35
N PHE A 30 -4.20 11.36 5.26
CA PHE A 30 -4.65 12.16 6.38
C PHE A 30 -6.15 12.00 6.60
N ARG A 31 -6.55 11.90 7.87
CA ARG A 31 -7.94 11.98 8.32
C ARG A 31 -8.04 13.04 9.41
N ALA A 32 -9.02 13.95 9.26
CA ALA A 32 -9.13 15.13 10.12
C ALA A 32 -9.70 14.86 11.52
N GLY A 33 -10.28 13.71 11.76
CA GLY A 33 -10.98 13.37 13.01
C GLY A 33 -12.46 13.67 12.95
N GLU A 34 -13.09 13.45 11.82
CA GLU A 34 -14.54 13.55 11.65
C GLU A 34 -15.26 12.39 12.37
N GLN A 35 -16.53 12.58 12.69
CA GLN A 35 -17.31 11.55 13.40
C GLN A 35 -17.53 10.31 12.52
N GLU A 36 -17.74 10.50 11.22
CA GLU A 36 -18.02 9.45 10.25
C GLU A 36 -16.86 9.29 9.23
N GLN A 37 -15.62 9.44 9.69
CA GLN A 37 -14.50 9.29 8.75
C GLN A 37 -14.27 7.86 8.33
N THR A 38 -13.92 7.70 7.05
CA THR A 38 -13.59 6.40 6.47
C THR A 38 -12.23 5.91 6.95
N PRO A 39 -12.03 4.59 7.05
CA PRO A 39 -10.69 4.03 7.28
C PRO A 39 -9.67 4.54 6.25
N PRO A 40 -8.39 4.70 6.61
CA PRO A 40 -7.35 5.05 5.66
C PRO A 40 -7.13 3.91 4.67
N GLU A 41 -7.22 4.20 3.38
CA GLU A 41 -6.98 3.24 2.31
C GLU A 41 -5.50 2.83 2.27
N GLY A 42 -5.24 1.55 1.97
CA GLY A 42 -3.89 1.00 1.83
C GLY A 42 -3.19 0.66 3.15
N PHE A 43 -3.80 0.93 4.29
CA PHE A 43 -3.28 0.53 5.60
C PHE A 43 -3.97 -0.76 6.04
N GLU A 44 -3.29 -1.87 5.79
CA GLU A 44 -3.74 -3.20 6.15
C GLU A 44 -3.54 -3.45 7.65
N SER A 45 -4.54 -4.01 8.32
CA SER A 45 -4.44 -4.28 9.77
C SER A 45 -3.57 -5.49 10.05
N SER A 46 -3.66 -6.49 9.21
CA SER A 46 -2.80 -7.67 9.25
C SER A 46 -2.79 -8.36 7.89
N GLY A 47 -1.63 -8.90 7.52
CA GLY A 47 -1.48 -9.77 6.37
C GLY A 47 -0.79 -11.06 6.80
N SER A 48 -1.34 -12.20 6.43
CA SER A 48 -0.70 -13.51 6.59
C SER A 48 -0.24 -13.98 5.22
N GLU A 49 1.07 -14.01 5.01
CA GLU A 49 1.68 -14.43 3.77
C GLU A 49 1.98 -15.93 3.79
N THR A 50 1.56 -16.64 2.74
CA THR A 50 1.94 -18.01 2.46
C THR A 50 2.88 -18.05 1.27
N VAL A 51 4.14 -18.38 1.53
CA VAL A 51 5.16 -18.49 0.50
C VAL A 51 4.99 -19.79 -0.28
N LEU A 52 4.99 -19.70 -1.61
CA LEU A 52 4.89 -20.84 -2.52
C LEU A 52 6.20 -21.06 -3.28
N GLY A 53 6.73 -20.03 -3.91
CA GLY A 53 7.96 -20.09 -4.72
C GLY A 53 7.87 -21.13 -5.85
N THR A 54 6.68 -21.35 -6.40
CA THR A 54 6.42 -22.45 -7.34
C THR A 54 6.37 -21.94 -8.77
N GLU A 55 7.04 -22.63 -9.69
CA GLU A 55 6.97 -22.32 -11.13
C GLU A 55 5.55 -22.58 -11.66
N VAL A 56 5.01 -21.61 -12.40
CA VAL A 56 3.73 -21.75 -13.12
C VAL A 56 4.02 -22.11 -14.55
N LYS A 57 3.73 -23.34 -14.95
CA LYS A 57 3.93 -23.81 -16.32
C LYS A 57 2.69 -23.66 -17.18
N TYR A 58 2.90 -23.59 -18.49
CA TYR A 58 1.80 -23.55 -19.45
C TYR A 58 0.89 -24.75 -19.29
N ASP A 59 -0.41 -24.49 -19.28
CA ASP A 59 -1.48 -25.50 -19.14
C ASP A 59 -1.40 -26.38 -17.86
N MET A 60 -0.63 -25.93 -16.86
CA MET A 60 -0.52 -26.57 -15.54
C MET A 60 -0.84 -25.57 -14.42
N PRO A 61 -2.12 -25.21 -14.20
CA PRO A 61 -2.49 -24.24 -13.18
C PRO A 61 -2.14 -24.76 -11.78
N ILE A 62 -1.70 -23.82 -10.92
CA ILE A 62 -1.43 -24.14 -9.52
C ILE A 62 -2.62 -23.65 -8.69
N THR A 63 -3.22 -24.57 -7.95
CA THR A 63 -4.41 -24.33 -7.13
C THR A 63 -4.07 -24.36 -5.64
N ARG A 64 -4.71 -23.47 -4.87
CA ARG A 64 -4.67 -23.45 -3.41
C ARG A 64 -6.07 -23.23 -2.85
N THR A 65 -6.32 -23.69 -1.64
CA THR A 65 -7.60 -23.54 -0.96
C THR A 65 -7.50 -22.52 0.14
N ILE A 66 -8.44 -21.58 0.17
CA ILE A 66 -8.57 -20.56 1.20
C ILE A 66 -9.67 -20.99 2.17
N THR A 67 -9.30 -21.10 3.44
CA THR A 67 -10.19 -21.52 4.53
C THR A 67 -10.40 -20.45 5.59
N SER A 68 -9.55 -19.42 5.63
CA SER A 68 -9.60 -18.35 6.62
C SER A 68 -10.89 -17.56 6.54
N ALA A 69 -11.67 -17.55 7.62
CA ALA A 69 -13.02 -16.99 7.64
C ALA A 69 -13.06 -15.45 7.60
N ASN A 70 -12.05 -14.80 8.16
CA ASN A 70 -12.09 -13.36 8.48
C ASN A 70 -11.21 -12.50 7.57
N ILE A 71 -10.91 -12.96 6.36
CA ILE A 71 -10.13 -12.17 5.41
C ILE A 71 -11.05 -11.34 4.51
N ASP A 72 -10.59 -10.16 4.15
CA ASP A 72 -11.30 -9.23 3.29
C ASP A 72 -10.78 -9.26 1.85
N ARG A 73 -9.46 -9.41 1.69
CA ARG A 73 -8.79 -9.39 0.38
C ARG A 73 -7.68 -10.44 0.29
N LEU A 74 -7.27 -10.75 -0.94
CA LEU A 74 -6.11 -11.58 -1.24
C LEU A 74 -5.13 -10.81 -2.12
N ARG A 75 -3.86 -10.80 -1.74
CA ARG A 75 -2.77 -10.36 -2.61
C ARG A 75 -2.09 -11.57 -3.21
N PHE A 76 -1.86 -11.53 -4.50
CA PHE A 76 -1.07 -12.51 -5.24
C PHE A 76 0.25 -11.86 -5.62
N THR A 77 1.35 -12.46 -5.23
CA THR A 77 2.70 -12.03 -5.60
C THR A 77 3.29 -13.05 -6.55
N PHE A 78 3.67 -12.60 -7.74
CA PHE A 78 4.12 -13.45 -8.84
C PHE A 78 5.12 -12.68 -9.69
N GLY A 79 5.76 -13.39 -10.62
CA GLY A 79 6.68 -12.72 -11.53
C GLY A 79 7.43 -13.68 -12.43
N VAL A 80 8.59 -13.24 -12.87
CA VAL A 80 9.49 -13.96 -13.74
C VAL A 80 10.86 -14.11 -13.08
N GLN A 81 11.55 -15.21 -13.33
CA GLN A 81 12.95 -15.36 -12.92
C GLN A 81 13.90 -14.55 -13.81
N ALA A 82 13.56 -14.49 -15.09
CA ALA A 82 14.13 -13.65 -16.12
C ALA A 82 13.09 -13.52 -17.24
N LEU A 83 13.18 -12.46 -18.03
CA LEU A 83 12.31 -12.26 -19.19
C LEU A 83 13.14 -11.62 -20.30
N VAL A 84 13.67 -12.43 -21.20
CA VAL A 84 14.56 -11.98 -22.27
C VAL A 84 14.64 -13.02 -23.37
N GLU A 85 14.71 -12.56 -24.60
CA GLU A 85 15.03 -13.35 -25.78
C GLU A 85 16.41 -12.95 -26.27
N THR A 86 17.34 -13.91 -26.34
CA THR A 86 18.70 -13.68 -26.86
C THR A 86 18.78 -14.22 -28.29
N THR A 87 19.09 -13.35 -29.24
CA THR A 87 19.26 -13.75 -30.65
C THR A 87 20.55 -14.54 -30.84
N SER A 88 20.67 -15.22 -31.99
CA SER A 88 21.91 -15.92 -32.39
C SER A 88 23.12 -14.98 -32.51
N LYS A 89 22.90 -13.68 -32.67
CA LYS A 89 23.93 -12.64 -32.71
C LYS A 89 24.30 -12.08 -31.33
N GLY A 90 23.59 -12.54 -30.24
CA GLY A 90 23.81 -12.07 -28.87
C GLY A 90 22.99 -10.85 -28.48
N ASP A 91 22.13 -10.33 -29.35
CA ASP A 91 21.23 -9.24 -29.00
C ASP A 91 20.16 -9.72 -28.03
N ARG A 92 19.80 -8.87 -27.08
CA ARG A 92 18.79 -9.15 -26.06
C ARG A 92 17.53 -8.35 -26.35
N ASN A 93 16.45 -9.06 -26.71
CA ASN A 93 15.14 -8.48 -26.96
C ASN A 93 14.19 -8.64 -25.78
N PRO A 94 13.23 -7.73 -25.63
CA PRO A 94 12.15 -7.90 -24.66
C PRO A 94 11.26 -9.08 -25.02
N SER A 95 10.63 -9.67 -24.03
CA SER A 95 9.63 -10.72 -24.19
C SER A 95 8.42 -10.44 -23.32
N GLU A 96 7.40 -11.28 -23.41
CA GLU A 96 6.19 -11.13 -22.61
C GLU A 96 5.65 -12.49 -22.15
N VAL A 97 4.99 -12.49 -20.99
CA VAL A 97 4.24 -13.62 -20.45
C VAL A 97 2.90 -13.16 -19.93
N ARG A 98 1.87 -13.96 -20.15
CA ARG A 98 0.50 -13.70 -19.68
C ARG A 98 0.09 -14.71 -18.64
N LEU A 99 -0.41 -14.21 -17.50
CA LEU A 99 -0.88 -14.98 -16.36
C LEU A 99 -2.31 -14.56 -16.01
N LEU A 100 -3.12 -15.55 -15.62
CA LEU A 100 -4.45 -15.32 -15.07
C LEU A 100 -4.46 -15.65 -13.59
N VAL A 101 -5.01 -14.75 -12.79
CA VAL A 101 -5.42 -15.01 -11.40
C VAL A 101 -6.89 -15.33 -11.41
N GLN A 102 -7.25 -16.50 -10.92
CA GLN A 102 -8.62 -17.01 -10.96
C GLN A 102 -9.10 -17.45 -9.59
N ILE A 103 -10.37 -17.24 -9.32
CA ILE A 103 -11.07 -17.70 -8.12
C ILE A 103 -12.22 -18.60 -8.55
N GLN A 104 -12.41 -19.70 -7.83
CA GLN A 104 -13.55 -20.58 -8.03
C GLN A 104 -14.78 -19.98 -7.35
N ARG A 105 -15.80 -19.64 -8.16
CA ARG A 105 -17.07 -19.08 -7.71
C ARG A 105 -18.21 -19.98 -8.20
N ASN A 106 -19.06 -20.42 -7.29
CA ASN A 106 -20.20 -21.29 -7.61
C ASN A 106 -19.79 -22.53 -8.47
N GLY A 107 -18.65 -23.11 -8.17
CA GLY A 107 -18.11 -24.27 -8.89
C GLY A 107 -17.36 -23.97 -10.19
N GLY A 108 -17.42 -22.74 -10.70
CA GLY A 108 -16.73 -22.30 -11.92
C GLY A 108 -15.51 -21.44 -11.64
N TRP A 109 -14.53 -21.49 -12.54
CA TRP A 109 -13.36 -20.61 -12.46
C TRP A 109 -13.64 -19.26 -13.11
N VAL A 110 -13.47 -18.19 -12.34
CA VAL A 110 -13.63 -16.80 -12.79
C VAL A 110 -12.25 -16.13 -12.83
N THR A 111 -11.94 -15.49 -13.95
CA THR A 111 -10.71 -14.69 -14.07
C THR A 111 -10.90 -13.35 -13.38
N GLU A 112 -10.19 -13.16 -12.28
CA GLU A 112 -10.22 -11.93 -11.50
C GLU A 112 -9.22 -10.90 -12.05
N LYS A 113 -8.04 -11.37 -12.48
CA LYS A 113 -7.00 -10.54 -13.08
C LYS A 113 -6.38 -11.26 -14.28
N ASP A 114 -6.17 -10.51 -15.34
CA ASP A 114 -5.49 -10.91 -16.57
C ASP A 114 -4.26 -10.00 -16.70
N ILE A 115 -3.07 -10.58 -16.54
CA ILE A 115 -1.84 -9.84 -16.36
C ILE A 115 -0.85 -10.21 -17.46
N THR A 116 -0.33 -9.21 -18.14
CA THR A 116 0.80 -9.38 -19.07
C THR A 116 2.02 -8.68 -18.50
N ILE A 117 3.06 -9.45 -18.18
CA ILE A 117 4.39 -8.94 -17.85
C ILE A 117 5.15 -8.82 -19.14
N LYS A 118 5.58 -7.60 -19.49
CA LYS A 118 6.31 -7.31 -20.72
C LYS A 118 7.57 -6.51 -20.41
N GLY A 119 8.68 -6.92 -20.96
CA GLY A 119 9.93 -6.22 -20.77
C GLY A 119 11.14 -7.07 -21.04
N LYS A 120 12.27 -6.59 -20.54
CA LYS A 120 13.57 -7.25 -20.66
C LYS A 120 14.29 -7.19 -19.30
N THR A 121 14.48 -8.35 -18.69
CA THR A 121 15.25 -8.49 -17.45
C THR A 121 15.98 -9.81 -17.40
N THR A 122 17.21 -9.79 -16.88
CA THR A 122 18.01 -10.99 -16.61
C THR A 122 17.99 -11.40 -15.14
N SER A 123 17.28 -10.64 -14.32
CA SER A 123 17.07 -10.91 -12.90
C SER A 123 15.59 -11.09 -12.59
N GLN A 124 15.30 -11.60 -11.41
CA GLN A 124 13.94 -11.80 -10.94
C GLN A 124 13.19 -10.45 -10.88
N TYR A 125 11.97 -10.46 -11.41
CA TYR A 125 11.01 -9.37 -11.28
C TYR A 125 9.72 -9.90 -10.67
N LEU A 126 9.26 -9.28 -9.59
CA LEU A 126 8.01 -9.60 -8.92
C LEU A 126 7.02 -8.44 -9.04
N ALA A 127 5.77 -8.79 -9.20
CA ALA A 127 4.63 -7.89 -9.17
C ALA A 127 3.55 -8.46 -8.26
N SER A 128 2.59 -7.65 -7.88
CA SER A 128 1.45 -8.11 -7.08
C SER A 128 0.14 -7.52 -7.58
N VAL A 129 -0.93 -8.27 -7.37
CA VAL A 129 -2.31 -7.81 -7.58
C VAL A 129 -3.15 -8.17 -6.38
N VAL A 130 -4.15 -7.35 -6.10
CA VAL A 130 -5.09 -7.56 -5.00
C VAL A 130 -6.47 -7.87 -5.56
N VAL A 131 -7.12 -8.88 -4.98
CA VAL A 131 -8.50 -9.26 -5.29
C VAL A 131 -9.33 -9.07 -4.04
N ASP A 132 -10.41 -8.34 -4.17
CA ASP A 132 -11.45 -8.12 -3.16
C ASP A 132 -12.72 -8.92 -3.47
N ASN A 133 -13.79 -8.64 -2.74
CA ASN A 133 -15.09 -9.26 -2.95
C ASN A 133 -15.02 -10.80 -3.04
N LEU A 134 -14.37 -11.41 -2.05
CA LEU A 134 -14.11 -12.84 -2.00
C LEU A 134 -15.38 -13.67 -1.77
N PRO A 135 -15.48 -14.88 -2.35
CA PRO A 135 -16.62 -15.76 -2.13
C PRO A 135 -16.66 -16.35 -0.70
N PRO A 136 -17.78 -16.98 -0.32
CA PRO A 136 -17.82 -17.71 0.96
C PRO A 136 -16.76 -18.80 1.06
N ARG A 137 -16.23 -19.01 2.27
CA ARG A 137 -15.19 -20.01 2.56
C ARG A 137 -15.81 -21.39 2.76
N PRO A 138 -15.09 -22.45 2.38
CA PRO A 138 -13.82 -22.45 1.67
C PRO A 138 -13.99 -22.20 0.18
N PHE A 139 -12.95 -21.65 -0.47
CA PHE A 139 -12.92 -21.51 -1.92
C PHE A 139 -11.51 -21.72 -2.46
N ASN A 140 -11.40 -22.05 -3.73
CA ASN A 140 -10.14 -22.27 -4.40
C ASN A 140 -9.69 -21.07 -5.21
N ILE A 141 -8.39 -20.83 -5.18
CA ILE A 141 -7.69 -19.86 -6.00
C ILE A 141 -6.70 -20.59 -6.90
N ARG A 142 -6.42 -20.05 -8.07
CA ARG A 142 -5.36 -20.57 -8.92
C ARG A 142 -4.68 -19.49 -9.74
N MET A 143 -3.45 -19.79 -10.11
CA MET A 143 -2.71 -19.04 -11.13
C MET A 143 -2.52 -19.91 -12.35
N ARG A 144 -2.85 -19.37 -13.52
CA ARG A 144 -2.75 -20.04 -14.81
C ARG A 144 -1.86 -19.25 -15.76
N ARG A 145 -0.90 -19.93 -16.36
CA ARG A 145 -0.04 -19.35 -17.41
C ARG A 145 -0.67 -19.58 -18.78
N MET A 146 -0.76 -18.52 -19.56
CA MET A 146 -1.36 -18.53 -20.91
C MET A 146 -0.32 -18.54 -22.03
N THR A 147 0.90 -18.13 -21.73
CA THR A 147 2.02 -18.13 -22.67
C THR A 147 2.73 -19.48 -22.64
N PRO A 148 3.01 -20.11 -23.77
CA PRO A 148 3.78 -21.36 -23.80
C PRO A 148 5.13 -21.23 -23.10
N ASP A 149 5.58 -22.35 -22.49
CA ASP A 149 6.91 -22.42 -21.90
C ASP A 149 7.97 -22.35 -22.99
N SER A 150 9.10 -21.74 -22.69
CA SER A 150 10.25 -21.76 -23.59
C SER A 150 10.80 -23.17 -23.73
N THR A 151 11.12 -23.54 -24.96
CA THR A 151 11.79 -24.81 -25.31
C THR A 151 13.28 -24.64 -25.59
N THR A 152 13.81 -23.41 -25.50
CA THR A 152 15.19 -23.05 -25.80
C THR A 152 15.80 -22.19 -24.69
N ASP A 153 17.13 -22.25 -24.57
CA ASP A 153 17.87 -21.38 -23.66
C ASP A 153 17.92 -19.91 -24.12
N GLN A 154 17.60 -19.66 -25.41
CA GLN A 154 17.58 -18.32 -25.98
C GLN A 154 16.41 -17.49 -25.44
N LEU A 155 15.27 -18.11 -25.16
CA LEU A 155 14.12 -17.46 -24.56
C LEU A 155 14.00 -17.86 -23.09
N GLN A 156 14.24 -16.91 -22.19
CA GLN A 156 14.02 -17.07 -20.76
C GLN A 156 12.72 -16.39 -20.38
N ASN A 157 11.72 -17.17 -19.99
CA ASN A 157 10.38 -16.68 -19.66
C ASN A 157 9.71 -17.48 -18.54
N LYS A 158 10.49 -18.10 -17.65
CA LYS A 158 9.94 -18.84 -16.51
C LYS A 158 9.19 -17.92 -15.57
N THR A 159 7.95 -18.32 -15.26
CA THR A 159 7.07 -17.62 -14.32
C THR A 159 6.97 -18.35 -13.00
N LEU A 160 6.81 -17.61 -11.93
CA LEU A 160 6.59 -18.19 -10.59
C LEU A 160 5.42 -17.51 -9.89
N TRP A 161 4.72 -18.29 -9.09
CA TRP A 161 3.84 -17.77 -8.06
C TRP A 161 4.61 -17.76 -6.75
N SER A 162 5.04 -16.55 -6.35
CA SER A 162 5.91 -16.36 -5.20
C SER A 162 5.18 -16.61 -3.89
N SER A 163 4.02 -15.97 -3.72
CA SER A 163 3.22 -16.07 -2.51
C SER A 163 1.78 -15.61 -2.75
N TYR A 164 0.93 -15.89 -1.77
CA TYR A 164 -0.32 -15.15 -1.60
C TYR A 164 -0.43 -14.66 -0.17
N THR A 165 -1.10 -13.53 0.01
CA THR A 165 -1.28 -12.90 1.31
C THR A 165 -2.77 -12.74 1.60
N GLU A 166 -3.21 -13.29 2.73
CA GLU A 166 -4.56 -13.11 3.26
C GLU A 166 -4.60 -11.82 4.06
N ILE A 167 -5.43 -10.86 3.62
CA ILE A 167 -5.47 -9.50 4.14
C ILE A 167 -6.76 -9.32 4.94
N ILE A 168 -6.61 -8.83 6.17
CA ILE A 168 -7.71 -8.34 7.00
C ILE A 168 -7.60 -6.81 7.03
N ASP A 169 -8.59 -6.13 6.48
CA ASP A 169 -8.62 -4.66 6.44
C ASP A 169 -8.96 -4.06 7.80
N VAL A 170 -8.29 -2.96 8.12
CA VAL A 170 -8.70 -2.12 9.26
C VAL A 170 -10.02 -1.45 8.91
N LYS A 171 -11.12 -1.95 9.45
CA LYS A 171 -12.44 -1.32 9.32
C LYS A 171 -12.66 -0.21 10.37
N GLN A 172 -11.59 0.26 10.99
CA GLN A 172 -11.65 1.23 12.07
C GLN A 172 -11.41 2.64 11.54
N GLY A 173 -12.46 3.43 11.47
CA GLY A 173 -12.42 4.82 11.01
C GLY A 173 -11.82 5.79 12.03
N TYR A 174 -11.62 5.37 13.29
CA TYR A 174 -11.17 6.22 14.41
C TYR A 174 -11.98 7.51 14.53
N PRO A 175 -13.29 7.46 14.83
CA PRO A 175 -14.14 8.63 14.93
C PRO A 175 -13.55 9.68 15.90
N ASN A 176 -13.66 10.94 15.53
CA ASN A 176 -13.16 12.07 16.32
C ASN A 176 -11.64 12.06 16.60
N THR A 177 -10.89 11.22 15.90
CA THR A 177 -9.42 11.12 16.05
C THR A 177 -8.75 11.48 14.74
N ALA A 178 -7.98 12.56 14.71
CA ALA A 178 -7.15 12.88 13.58
C ALA A 178 -5.97 11.94 13.50
N LEU A 179 -5.71 11.41 12.30
CA LEU A 179 -4.61 10.48 12.08
C LEU A 179 -3.87 10.77 10.77
N VAL A 180 -2.60 10.43 10.76
CA VAL A 180 -1.75 10.47 9.58
C VAL A 180 -1.18 9.09 9.37
N GLY A 181 -1.46 8.48 8.22
CA GLY A 181 -0.84 7.26 7.76
C GLY A 181 0.32 7.60 6.81
N VAL A 182 1.46 6.96 7.00
CA VAL A 182 2.62 7.07 6.10
C VAL A 182 3.06 5.68 5.71
N GLN A 183 2.99 5.38 4.44
CA GLN A 183 3.50 4.15 3.86
C GLN A 183 4.79 4.46 3.11
N VAL A 184 5.84 3.69 3.39
CA VAL A 184 7.17 3.87 2.83
C VAL A 184 7.57 2.58 2.13
N ASP A 185 8.01 2.70 0.89
CA ASP A 185 8.57 1.57 0.16
C ASP A 185 9.95 1.23 0.71
N SER A 186 10.12 0.00 1.20
CA SER A 186 11.37 -0.48 1.78
C SER A 186 12.53 -0.54 0.77
N GLU A 187 12.24 -0.67 -0.51
CA GLU A 187 13.27 -0.65 -1.55
C GLU A 187 13.95 0.73 -1.66
N GLN A 188 13.23 1.81 -1.36
CA GLN A 188 13.75 3.19 -1.41
C GLN A 188 14.59 3.56 -0.18
N PHE A 189 14.28 2.97 0.97
CA PHE A 189 14.87 3.36 2.25
C PHE A 189 15.78 2.28 2.84
N GLY A 190 15.79 1.08 2.28
CA GLY A 190 16.57 -0.05 2.80
C GLY A 190 16.17 -0.40 4.24
N SER A 191 17.16 -0.81 5.03
CA SER A 191 16.98 -1.15 6.45
C SER A 191 17.11 0.06 7.41
N GLN A 192 17.21 1.28 6.88
CA GLN A 192 17.36 2.47 7.71
C GLN A 192 16.05 2.83 8.42
N GLN A 193 16.14 3.13 9.69
CA GLN A 193 15.02 3.67 10.45
C GLN A 193 14.77 5.13 10.02
N VAL A 194 13.64 5.38 9.41
CA VAL A 194 13.26 6.71 8.91
C VAL A 194 12.67 7.53 10.06
N SER A 195 13.30 8.68 10.36
CA SER A 195 12.73 9.63 11.31
C SER A 195 11.55 10.37 10.68
N ARG A 196 10.48 10.60 11.47
CA ARG A 196 9.23 11.19 10.99
C ARG A 196 8.89 12.42 11.82
N ASN A 197 8.63 13.53 11.14
CA ASN A 197 8.15 14.76 11.75
C ASN A 197 6.87 15.22 11.04
N TYR A 198 5.92 15.70 11.81
CA TYR A 198 4.62 16.15 11.31
C TYR A 198 4.40 17.61 11.68
N HIS A 199 4.14 18.44 10.71
CA HIS A 199 3.69 19.82 10.92
C HIS A 199 2.17 19.86 10.80
N LEU A 200 1.51 20.03 11.92
CA LEU A 200 0.06 19.97 12.04
C LEU A 200 -0.53 21.33 12.38
N ARG A 201 -1.74 21.57 11.86
CA ARG A 201 -2.56 22.70 12.31
C ARG A 201 -3.45 22.18 13.46
N GLY A 202 -3.28 22.73 14.66
CA GLY A 202 -4.10 22.41 15.81
C GLY A 202 -5.58 22.78 15.60
N ARG A 203 -6.44 22.29 16.48
CA ARG A 203 -7.86 22.62 16.47
C ARG A 203 -8.05 24.10 16.84
N ILE A 204 -8.98 24.79 16.16
CA ILE A 204 -9.41 26.12 16.57
C ILE A 204 -10.24 25.97 17.83
N LEU A 205 -9.83 26.67 18.87
CA LEU A 205 -10.51 26.74 20.16
C LEU A 205 -10.96 28.18 20.43
N GLN A 206 -12.03 28.33 21.20
CA GLN A 206 -12.40 29.62 21.76
C GLN A 206 -11.58 29.83 23.03
N VAL A 207 -10.76 30.88 23.01
CA VAL A 207 -9.90 31.24 24.14
C VAL A 207 -10.29 32.64 24.65
N PRO A 208 -10.03 32.97 25.93
CA PRO A 208 -10.24 34.31 26.41
C PRO A 208 -9.60 35.40 25.55
N SER A 209 -10.30 36.51 25.33
CA SER A 209 -9.81 37.59 24.44
C SER A 209 -8.45 38.14 24.86
N ASN A 210 -8.16 38.14 26.15
CA ASN A 210 -6.90 38.60 26.75
C ASN A 210 -5.79 37.51 26.75
N TYR A 211 -6.02 36.30 26.20
CA TYR A 211 -5.01 35.25 26.05
C TYR A 211 -4.21 35.45 24.77
N ASN A 212 -2.88 35.39 24.85
CA ASN A 212 -2.00 35.39 23.68
C ASN A 212 -1.53 33.94 23.41
N PRO A 213 -1.94 33.31 22.28
CA PRO A 213 -1.58 31.93 21.97
C PRO A 213 -0.08 31.73 21.67
N GLN A 214 0.63 32.75 21.18
CA GLN A 214 2.05 32.68 20.85
C GLN A 214 2.92 32.72 22.10
N THR A 215 2.63 33.66 23.01
CA THR A 215 3.39 33.80 24.27
C THR A 215 2.85 32.94 25.39
N ARG A 216 1.63 32.39 25.22
CA ARG A 216 0.88 31.62 26.25
C ARG A 216 0.62 32.40 27.55
N GLN A 217 0.46 33.71 27.44
CA GLN A 217 0.24 34.62 28.57
C GLN A 217 -1.11 35.32 28.48
N TYR A 218 -1.62 35.70 29.60
CA TYR A 218 -2.80 36.56 29.72
C TYR A 218 -2.36 38.00 29.97
N SER A 219 -3.06 38.95 29.34
CA SER A 219 -2.82 40.38 29.54
C SER A 219 -4.07 41.04 30.10
N GLY A 220 -3.92 41.75 31.24
CA GLY A 220 -5.02 42.44 31.89
C GLY A 220 -6.14 41.56 32.43
N ILE A 221 -7.28 42.18 32.76
CA ILE A 221 -8.48 41.54 33.23
C ILE A 221 -9.30 41.07 32.01
N TRP A 222 -9.80 39.82 32.04
CA TRP A 222 -10.68 39.29 31.03
C TRP A 222 -12.06 39.98 31.07
N ASP A 223 -12.54 40.39 29.95
CA ASP A 223 -13.83 41.10 29.78
C ASP A 223 -15.04 40.20 29.55
N GLY A 224 -14.84 38.85 29.63
CA GLY A 224 -15.88 37.85 29.39
C GLY A 224 -16.00 37.44 27.91
N THR A 225 -15.26 38.05 27.01
CA THR A 225 -15.30 37.70 25.56
C THR A 225 -14.28 36.64 25.17
N LEU A 226 -14.61 35.89 24.13
CA LEU A 226 -13.76 34.83 23.57
C LEU A 226 -13.33 35.17 22.15
N LYS A 227 -12.17 34.67 21.75
CA LYS A 227 -11.66 34.76 20.38
C LYS A 227 -11.17 33.40 19.90
N PRO A 228 -11.26 33.10 18.57
CA PRO A 228 -10.73 31.89 18.01
C PRO A 228 -9.19 31.90 18.02
N ALA A 229 -8.59 30.78 18.43
CA ALA A 229 -7.15 30.58 18.34
C ALA A 229 -6.84 29.11 18.06
N TYR A 230 -5.75 28.86 17.33
CA TYR A 230 -5.26 27.50 17.13
C TYR A 230 -4.64 26.98 18.41
N SER A 231 -5.00 25.74 18.77
CA SER A 231 -4.35 25.04 19.87
C SER A 231 -2.88 24.78 19.48
N ALA A 232 -1.97 25.42 20.20
CA ALA A 232 -0.51 25.25 20.03
C ALA A 232 0.08 24.28 21.09
N SER A 233 -0.77 23.60 21.85
CA SER A 233 -0.30 22.69 22.90
C SER A 233 0.17 21.39 22.27
N PRO A 234 1.48 21.03 22.30
CA PRO A 234 1.89 19.66 22.04
C PRO A 234 1.27 18.79 23.14
N SER A 235 0.53 17.75 22.75
CA SER A 235 0.14 16.73 23.70
C SER A 235 1.39 16.19 24.37
N ARG A 236 1.55 16.42 25.66
CA ARG A 236 2.54 15.68 26.44
C ARG A 236 2.07 14.25 26.52
N ASN A 237 2.73 13.36 25.79
CA ASN A 237 2.63 11.96 26.09
C ASN A 237 3.29 11.72 27.46
N HIS A 238 2.49 11.32 28.40
CA HIS A 238 2.94 10.70 29.65
C HIS A 238 3.06 9.21 29.40
#